data_ae97200b730a2e48cfd336f1a2c93bae
#
_entry.id   ae97200b730a2e48cfd336f1a2c93bae
#
_cell.length_a   1.000
_cell.length_b   1.000
_cell.length_c   1.000
_cell.angle_alpha   90.00
_cell.angle_beta   90.00
_cell.angle_gamma   90.00
#
_symmetry.space_group_name_H-M   'P 1'
#
loop_
_entity.id
_entity.type
_entity.pdbx_description
1 polymer ?
#
loop_
_entity_poly.entity_id
_entity_poly.type
_entity_poly.pdbx_seq_one_letter_code
_entity_poly.pdbx_strand_id
1 'polypeptide(L)'
;FDSVQRGNPEIERRAQEVINHCWGLGDDNPVLAIHDVGAGGLSNAFPELVDGAGLGARFDLSAVPLEETGLAPKEAWCNESQERYVLALAPDSLPLFASLCERERCPYAVVGVARDDGRLVLADGPDDLDDEDRAIDMPMEVLLGKPPKMVRDVTRVERDPGTLDLTGLDLVDAAYAVLRHPSVASKRFLVTIADRTVGGLTHRDQMVGPWQVPVADVAVTLADHVGLAGEAMSTGERMPVASVDAPASGRMAVGEALTNLLAAPLSSLTGVKLSCN
;
A
#
# COMPACT_ATOMS: atom_id res chain seq x y z
N PHE A 1 -23.84 1.61 0.79
CA PHE A 1 -22.80 2.65 1.02
C PHE A 1 -21.94 2.39 2.23
N ASP A 2 -22.44 1.65 3.22
CA ASP A 2 -21.74 1.44 4.49
C ASP A 2 -20.74 0.27 4.43
N SER A 3 -20.69 -0.48 3.34
CA SER A 3 -19.89 -1.69 3.17
C SER A 3 -18.67 -1.50 2.29
N VAL A 4 -18.17 -0.29 2.16
CA VAL A 4 -16.95 -0.03 1.38
C VAL A 4 -15.75 -0.72 2.01
N GLN A 5 -15.74 -0.92 3.33
CA GLN A 5 -14.62 -1.52 4.04
C GLN A 5 -15.08 -2.61 5.00
N ARG A 6 -14.49 -3.82 4.85
CA ARG A 6 -14.48 -4.89 5.85
C ARG A 6 -15.84 -5.27 6.42
N GLY A 7 -16.85 -5.29 5.54
CA GLY A 7 -18.22 -5.58 5.97
C GLY A 7 -18.47 -7.03 6.37
N ASN A 8 -17.66 -7.98 5.89
CA ASN A 8 -17.90 -9.40 6.12
C ASN A 8 -16.59 -10.17 6.39
N PRO A 9 -16.18 -10.30 7.65
CA PRO A 9 -14.95 -11.00 8.02
C PRO A 9 -14.96 -12.50 7.66
N GLU A 10 -16.13 -13.12 7.51
CA GLU A 10 -16.22 -14.51 7.07
C GLU A 10 -15.79 -14.67 5.60
N ILE A 11 -16.25 -13.79 4.72
CA ILE A 11 -15.85 -13.82 3.30
C ILE A 11 -14.36 -13.50 3.17
N GLU A 12 -13.85 -12.54 3.92
CA GLU A 12 -12.42 -12.23 3.99
C GLU A 12 -11.60 -13.46 4.36
N ARG A 13 -12.01 -14.18 5.42
CA ARG A 13 -11.34 -15.41 5.84
C ARG A 13 -11.38 -16.49 4.78
N ARG A 14 -12.50 -16.66 4.09
CA ARG A 14 -12.64 -17.66 3.00
C ARG A 14 -11.70 -17.34 1.84
N ALA A 15 -11.63 -16.08 1.43
CA ALA A 15 -10.69 -15.64 0.40
C ALA A 15 -9.23 -15.88 0.83
N GLN A 16 -8.90 -15.56 2.08
CA GLN A 16 -7.58 -15.80 2.65
C GLN A 16 -7.20 -17.29 2.60
N GLU A 17 -8.12 -18.20 2.94
CA GLU A 17 -7.84 -19.63 2.88
C GLU A 17 -7.62 -20.13 1.45
N VAL A 18 -8.38 -19.64 0.47
CA VAL A 18 -8.13 -19.96 -0.94
C VAL A 18 -6.73 -19.52 -1.37
N ILE A 19 -6.36 -18.28 -1.05
CA ILE A 19 -5.03 -17.74 -1.37
C ILE A 19 -3.92 -18.55 -0.70
N ASN A 20 -4.08 -18.88 0.59
CA ASN A 20 -3.12 -19.68 1.35
C ASN A 20 -2.94 -21.08 0.73
N HIS A 21 -4.03 -21.72 0.28
CA HIS A 21 -3.95 -23.02 -0.39
C HIS A 21 -3.23 -22.92 -1.73
N CYS A 22 -3.55 -21.92 -2.53
CA CYS A 22 -2.84 -21.69 -3.79
C CYS A 22 -1.35 -21.49 -3.56
N TRP A 23 -0.98 -20.66 -2.59
CA TRP A 23 0.41 -20.41 -2.23
C TRP A 23 1.11 -21.68 -1.70
N GLY A 24 0.42 -22.49 -0.90
CA GLY A 24 0.94 -23.75 -0.34
C GLY A 24 1.24 -24.83 -1.39
N LEU A 25 0.74 -24.68 -2.62
CA LEU A 25 1.04 -25.60 -3.73
C LEU A 25 2.45 -25.38 -4.34
N GLY A 26 3.15 -24.29 -3.96
CA GLY A 26 4.48 -24.00 -4.48
C GLY A 26 4.50 -23.82 -6.00
N ASP A 27 5.26 -24.65 -6.69
CA ASP A 27 5.38 -24.57 -8.16
C ASP A 27 4.07 -24.92 -8.92
N ASP A 28 3.14 -25.60 -8.26
CA ASP A 28 1.82 -25.93 -8.80
C ASP A 28 0.77 -24.86 -8.48
N ASN A 29 1.16 -23.70 -8.00
CA ASN A 29 0.26 -22.59 -7.71
C ASN A 29 -0.49 -22.15 -8.97
N PRO A 30 -1.84 -22.21 -8.99
CA PRO A 30 -2.63 -21.81 -10.16
C PRO A 30 -2.63 -20.31 -10.44
N VAL A 31 -2.25 -19.48 -9.45
CA VAL A 31 -2.32 -18.03 -9.55
C VAL A 31 -1.05 -17.48 -10.17
N LEU A 32 -1.18 -16.81 -11.32
CA LEU A 32 -0.07 -16.15 -12.03
C LEU A 32 0.18 -14.74 -11.52
N ALA A 33 -0.89 -14.02 -11.18
CA ALA A 33 -0.82 -12.68 -10.59
C ALA A 33 -2.06 -12.45 -9.73
N ILE A 34 -1.93 -11.63 -8.72
CA ILE A 34 -3.01 -11.23 -7.81
C ILE A 34 -2.89 -9.74 -7.49
N HIS A 35 -4.04 -9.08 -7.42
CA HIS A 35 -4.15 -7.69 -6.97
C HIS A 35 -5.37 -7.55 -6.06
N ASP A 36 -5.27 -6.76 -5.02
CA ASP A 36 -6.42 -6.42 -4.17
C ASP A 36 -7.29 -5.32 -4.83
N VAL A 37 -8.53 -5.24 -4.40
CA VAL A 37 -9.44 -4.18 -4.81
C VAL A 37 -9.43 -3.10 -3.74
N GLY A 38 -8.74 -2.00 -4.03
CA GLY A 38 -8.63 -0.83 -3.16
C GLY A 38 -9.32 0.39 -3.76
N ALA A 39 -8.64 1.54 -3.65
CA ALA A 39 -9.11 2.81 -4.18
C ALA A 39 -9.36 2.74 -5.70
N GLY A 40 -10.49 3.26 -6.14
CA GLY A 40 -10.94 3.18 -7.53
C GLY A 40 -11.65 1.88 -7.90
N GLY A 41 -11.70 0.90 -7.01
CA GLY A 41 -12.42 -0.35 -7.23
C GLY A 41 -11.81 -1.19 -8.36
N LEU A 42 -12.67 -1.87 -9.11
CA LEU A 42 -12.25 -2.71 -10.24
C LEU A 42 -11.63 -1.88 -11.38
N SER A 43 -11.97 -0.60 -11.48
CA SER A 43 -11.42 0.31 -12.51
C SER A 43 -9.91 0.51 -12.36
N ASN A 44 -9.36 0.26 -11.19
CA ASN A 44 -7.94 0.29 -10.90
C ASN A 44 -7.34 -1.13 -10.87
N ALA A 45 -7.96 -2.05 -10.13
CA ALA A 45 -7.42 -3.37 -9.90
C ALA A 45 -7.28 -4.22 -11.18
N PHE A 46 -8.23 -4.18 -12.09
CA PHE A 46 -8.16 -4.96 -13.33
C PHE A 46 -7.07 -4.49 -14.29
N PRO A 47 -6.96 -3.18 -14.61
CA PRO A 47 -5.86 -2.72 -15.44
C PRO A 47 -4.49 -3.01 -14.84
N GLU A 48 -4.30 -2.75 -13.55
CA GLU A 48 -3.02 -2.97 -12.87
C GLU A 48 -2.61 -4.45 -12.89
N LEU A 49 -3.58 -5.36 -12.74
CA LEU A 49 -3.33 -6.81 -12.78
C LEU A 49 -2.65 -7.25 -14.08
N VAL A 50 -3.04 -6.68 -15.21
CA VAL A 50 -2.54 -7.11 -16.55
C VAL A 50 -1.38 -6.25 -17.04
N ASP A 51 -1.29 -5.01 -16.62
CA ASP A 51 -0.21 -4.07 -16.99
C ASP A 51 1.17 -4.59 -16.58
N GLY A 52 1.27 -5.20 -15.39
CA GLY A 52 2.51 -5.79 -14.89
C GLY A 52 3.11 -6.86 -15.80
N ALA A 53 2.29 -7.50 -16.63
CA ALA A 53 2.70 -8.47 -17.65
C ALA A 53 2.84 -7.81 -19.05
N GLY A 54 2.59 -6.52 -19.20
CA GLY A 54 2.59 -5.82 -20.47
C GLY A 54 1.42 -6.19 -21.38
N LEU A 55 0.32 -6.69 -20.79
CA LEU A 55 -0.86 -7.14 -21.50
C LEU A 55 -1.99 -6.12 -21.42
N GLY A 56 -2.95 -6.25 -22.34
CA GLY A 56 -4.28 -5.71 -22.19
C GLY A 56 -5.25 -6.77 -21.69
N ALA A 57 -6.52 -6.42 -21.60
CA ALA A 57 -7.57 -7.37 -21.24
C ALA A 57 -8.94 -6.92 -21.74
N ARG A 58 -9.82 -7.89 -21.85
CA ARG A 58 -11.24 -7.68 -22.03
C ARG A 58 -11.99 -8.20 -20.81
N PHE A 59 -12.78 -7.33 -20.19
CA PHE A 59 -13.61 -7.65 -19.04
C PHE A 59 -15.09 -7.54 -19.38
N ASP A 60 -15.86 -8.41 -18.78
CA ASP A 60 -17.33 -8.42 -18.81
C ASP A 60 -17.84 -7.99 -17.43
N LEU A 61 -18.39 -6.78 -17.36
CA LEU A 61 -18.87 -6.22 -16.09
C LEU A 61 -20.10 -6.97 -15.56
N SER A 62 -20.92 -7.54 -16.45
CA SER A 62 -22.11 -8.32 -16.06
C SER A 62 -21.77 -9.62 -15.34
N ALA A 63 -20.55 -10.14 -15.54
CA ALA A 63 -20.05 -11.33 -14.87
C ALA A 63 -19.55 -11.07 -13.45
N VAL A 64 -19.42 -9.81 -13.03
CA VAL A 64 -18.97 -9.46 -11.66
C VAL A 64 -20.07 -9.81 -10.66
N PRO A 65 -19.79 -10.65 -9.65
CA PRO A 65 -20.78 -10.97 -8.62
C PRO A 65 -21.12 -9.73 -7.79
N LEU A 66 -22.38 -9.38 -7.76
CA LEU A 66 -22.91 -8.27 -6.96
C LEU A 66 -24.02 -8.80 -6.05
N GLU A 67 -23.90 -8.53 -4.75
CA GLU A 67 -24.97 -8.87 -3.80
C GLU A 67 -26.04 -7.76 -3.73
N GLU A 68 -25.65 -6.53 -4.03
CA GLU A 68 -26.58 -5.40 -4.10
C GLU A 68 -27.19 -5.30 -5.50
N THR A 69 -28.52 -5.35 -5.55
CA THR A 69 -29.26 -5.22 -6.80
C THR A 69 -29.47 -3.73 -7.16
N GLY A 70 -29.28 -3.41 -8.44
CA GLY A 70 -29.57 -2.06 -8.95
C GLY A 70 -28.38 -1.11 -8.96
N LEU A 71 -27.16 -1.61 -8.78
CA LEU A 71 -25.95 -0.84 -9.05
C LEU A 71 -25.86 -0.50 -10.53
N ALA A 72 -25.62 0.78 -10.85
CA ALA A 72 -25.29 1.17 -12.19
C ALA A 72 -23.92 0.59 -12.62
N PRO A 73 -23.66 0.35 -13.90
CA PRO A 73 -22.38 -0.18 -14.39
C PRO A 73 -21.15 0.60 -13.86
N LYS A 74 -21.21 1.92 -13.85
CA LYS A 74 -20.12 2.74 -13.30
C LYS A 74 -19.93 2.56 -11.80
N GLU A 75 -20.99 2.26 -11.05
CA GLU A 75 -20.91 2.00 -9.61
C GLU A 75 -20.27 0.64 -9.38
N ALA A 76 -20.64 -0.39 -10.14
CA ALA A 76 -20.00 -1.69 -10.09
C ALA A 76 -18.52 -1.61 -10.46
N TRP A 77 -18.17 -0.79 -11.47
CA TRP A 77 -16.80 -0.61 -11.94
C TRP A 77 -15.90 0.15 -10.96
N CYS A 78 -16.42 1.21 -10.35
CA CYS A 78 -15.64 2.10 -9.48
C CYS A 78 -15.89 1.89 -7.98
N ASN A 79 -16.70 0.92 -7.58
CA ASN A 79 -17.00 0.66 -6.18
C ASN A 79 -15.74 0.14 -5.46
N GLU A 80 -15.37 0.84 -4.39
CA GLU A 80 -14.23 0.49 -3.54
C GLU A 80 -14.57 -0.56 -2.48
N SER A 81 -15.52 -1.46 -2.73
CA SER A 81 -15.80 -2.59 -1.83
C SER A 81 -14.54 -3.44 -1.69
N GLN A 82 -13.90 -3.31 -0.55
CA GLN A 82 -12.63 -3.96 -0.22
C GLN A 82 -12.85 -5.43 0.16
N GLU A 83 -11.76 -6.14 0.45
CA GLU A 83 -11.74 -7.57 0.73
C GLU A 83 -12.15 -8.43 -0.49
N ARG A 84 -11.97 -7.86 -1.68
CA ARG A 84 -12.03 -8.56 -2.95
C ARG A 84 -10.64 -8.63 -3.57
N TYR A 85 -10.41 -9.66 -4.36
CA TYR A 85 -9.17 -9.85 -5.08
C TYR A 85 -9.46 -10.11 -6.55
N VAL A 86 -8.60 -9.61 -7.41
CA VAL A 86 -8.58 -9.95 -8.84
C VAL A 86 -7.35 -10.80 -9.12
N LEU A 87 -7.52 -11.89 -9.85
CA LEU A 87 -6.49 -12.89 -10.07
C LEU A 87 -6.37 -13.21 -11.57
N ALA A 88 -5.14 -13.44 -12.00
CA ALA A 88 -4.87 -14.01 -13.32
C ALA A 88 -4.48 -15.48 -13.16
N LEU A 89 -5.12 -16.33 -13.95
CA LEU A 89 -4.88 -17.78 -13.97
C LEU A 89 -4.69 -18.25 -15.40
N ALA A 90 -3.90 -19.33 -15.59
CA ALA A 90 -3.91 -20.05 -16.85
C ALA A 90 -5.26 -20.78 -17.01
N PRO A 91 -5.83 -20.87 -18.23
CA PRO A 91 -7.11 -21.54 -18.45
C PRO A 91 -7.17 -22.97 -17.91
N ASP A 92 -6.08 -23.73 -18.05
CA ASP A 92 -5.98 -25.12 -17.58
C ASP A 92 -5.93 -25.23 -16.05
N SER A 93 -5.62 -24.15 -15.34
CA SER A 93 -5.58 -24.11 -13.87
C SER A 93 -6.93 -23.74 -13.24
N LEU A 94 -7.89 -23.28 -14.03
CA LEU A 94 -9.20 -22.86 -13.54
C LEU A 94 -9.96 -23.97 -12.78
N PRO A 95 -9.98 -25.26 -13.23
CA PRO A 95 -10.67 -26.31 -12.49
C PRO A 95 -10.09 -26.55 -11.09
N LEU A 96 -8.77 -26.46 -10.93
CA LEU A 96 -8.11 -26.56 -9.62
C LEU A 96 -8.52 -25.39 -8.71
N PHE A 97 -8.41 -24.18 -9.21
CA PHE A 97 -8.81 -22.97 -8.46
C PHE A 97 -10.29 -23.03 -8.06
N ALA A 98 -11.17 -23.41 -8.98
CA ALA A 98 -12.60 -23.58 -8.72
C ALA A 98 -12.86 -24.57 -7.57
N SER A 99 -12.16 -25.70 -7.55
CA SER A 99 -12.29 -26.69 -6.48
C SER A 99 -11.87 -26.18 -5.11
N LEU A 100 -10.84 -25.31 -5.06
CA LEU A 100 -10.40 -24.65 -3.82
C LEU A 100 -11.45 -23.64 -3.34
N CYS A 101 -11.99 -22.83 -4.26
CA CYS A 101 -13.06 -21.89 -3.94
C CYS A 101 -14.33 -22.61 -3.43
N GLU A 102 -14.73 -23.71 -4.07
CA GLU A 102 -15.87 -24.51 -3.63
C GLU A 102 -15.67 -25.09 -2.22
N ARG A 103 -14.48 -25.64 -1.94
CA ARG A 103 -14.12 -26.17 -0.63
C ARG A 103 -14.26 -25.13 0.47
N GLU A 104 -13.77 -23.91 0.22
CA GLU A 104 -13.82 -22.82 1.20
C GLU A 104 -15.13 -22.01 1.13
N ARG A 105 -16.05 -22.35 0.22
CA ARG A 105 -17.27 -21.60 -0.06
C ARG A 105 -16.98 -20.12 -0.38
N CYS A 106 -15.88 -19.87 -1.06
CA CYS A 106 -15.46 -18.54 -1.48
C CYS A 106 -16.08 -18.23 -2.84
N PRO A 107 -16.92 -17.21 -2.97
CA PRO A 107 -17.48 -16.82 -4.27
C PRO A 107 -16.37 -16.37 -5.22
N TYR A 108 -16.47 -16.77 -6.47
CA TYR A 108 -15.60 -16.31 -7.53
C TYR A 108 -16.37 -16.26 -8.87
N ALA A 109 -15.85 -15.49 -9.81
CA ALA A 109 -16.33 -15.48 -11.18
C ALA A 109 -15.19 -15.26 -12.16
N VAL A 110 -15.32 -15.80 -13.36
CA VAL A 110 -14.44 -15.48 -14.49
C VAL A 110 -15.00 -14.25 -15.18
N VAL A 111 -14.31 -13.14 -15.07
CA VAL A 111 -14.79 -11.81 -15.46
C VAL A 111 -14.09 -11.25 -16.70
N GLY A 112 -13.11 -11.98 -17.24
CA GLY A 112 -12.40 -11.50 -18.41
C GLY A 112 -11.26 -12.38 -18.85
N VAL A 113 -10.60 -11.94 -19.91
CA VAL A 113 -9.45 -12.63 -20.52
C VAL A 113 -8.36 -11.60 -20.82
N ALA A 114 -7.13 -11.91 -20.37
CA ALA A 114 -5.95 -11.15 -20.74
C ALA A 114 -5.63 -11.31 -22.24
N ARG A 115 -5.13 -10.26 -22.88
CA ARG A 115 -4.84 -10.18 -24.32
C ARG A 115 -3.51 -9.51 -24.56
N ASP A 116 -2.87 -9.84 -25.67
CA ASP A 116 -1.58 -9.25 -26.07
C ASP A 116 -1.72 -8.01 -26.97
N ASP A 117 -2.94 -7.44 -27.05
CA ASP A 117 -3.24 -6.28 -27.89
C ASP A 117 -2.98 -4.92 -27.18
N GLY A 118 -2.61 -4.94 -25.91
CA GLY A 118 -2.34 -3.74 -25.11
C GLY A 118 -3.54 -2.81 -24.93
N ARG A 119 -4.78 -3.36 -25.01
CA ARG A 119 -6.01 -2.59 -24.87
C ARG A 119 -6.80 -3.00 -23.63
N LEU A 120 -7.38 -2.02 -22.97
CA LEU A 120 -8.42 -2.23 -21.97
C LEU A 120 -9.77 -2.15 -22.67
N VAL A 121 -10.52 -3.25 -22.62
CA VAL A 121 -11.90 -3.31 -23.13
C VAL A 121 -12.82 -3.70 -22.00
N LEU A 122 -13.85 -2.89 -21.74
CA LEU A 122 -14.92 -3.18 -20.80
C LEU A 122 -16.24 -3.31 -21.55
N ALA A 123 -16.86 -4.46 -21.42
CA ALA A 123 -18.18 -4.78 -21.95
C ALA A 123 -19.19 -4.97 -20.80
N ASP A 124 -20.47 -4.82 -21.09
CA ASP A 124 -21.58 -5.08 -20.17
C ASP A 124 -22.44 -6.24 -20.68
N GLY A 125 -21.82 -7.41 -20.80
CA GLY A 125 -22.42 -8.65 -21.24
C GLY A 125 -21.64 -9.35 -22.35
N PRO A 126 -21.92 -10.65 -22.58
CA PRO A 126 -21.22 -11.46 -23.58
C PRO A 126 -21.53 -11.05 -25.03
N ASP A 127 -22.70 -10.46 -25.26
CA ASP A 127 -23.16 -10.08 -26.61
C ASP A 127 -22.56 -8.73 -27.07
N ASP A 128 -21.93 -7.99 -26.17
CA ASP A 128 -21.28 -6.70 -26.41
C ASP A 128 -19.85 -6.84 -26.99
N LEU A 129 -19.52 -8.05 -27.45
CA LEU A 129 -18.19 -8.41 -27.93
C LEU A 129 -17.74 -7.62 -29.16
N ASP A 130 -18.68 -7.30 -30.02
CA ASP A 130 -18.45 -6.69 -31.33
C ASP A 130 -19.13 -5.33 -31.47
N ASP A 131 -19.69 -4.79 -30.39
CA ASP A 131 -20.40 -3.50 -30.40
C ASP A 131 -19.43 -2.32 -30.35
N GLU A 132 -19.69 -1.31 -31.20
CA GLU A 132 -18.94 -0.04 -31.19
C GLU A 132 -19.22 0.80 -29.92
N ASP A 133 -20.28 0.46 -29.17
CA ASP A 133 -20.72 1.18 -27.96
C ASP A 133 -20.16 0.59 -26.65
N ARG A 134 -18.95 0.01 -26.69
CA ARG A 134 -18.26 -0.47 -25.47
C ARG A 134 -18.07 0.64 -24.46
N ALA A 135 -18.32 0.36 -23.21
CA ALA A 135 -18.15 1.33 -22.12
C ALA A 135 -16.70 1.87 -22.04
N ILE A 136 -15.71 1.00 -22.27
CA ILE A 136 -14.29 1.36 -22.37
C ILE A 136 -13.67 0.53 -23.51
N ASP A 137 -12.96 1.22 -24.39
CA ASP A 137 -12.05 0.62 -25.36
C ASP A 137 -10.89 1.58 -25.62
N MET A 138 -9.79 1.40 -24.87
CA MET A 138 -8.64 2.30 -24.92
C MET A 138 -7.32 1.56 -24.82
N PRO A 139 -6.23 2.14 -25.35
CA PRO A 139 -4.90 1.61 -25.09
C PRO A 139 -4.54 1.69 -23.61
N MET A 140 -3.92 0.64 -23.07
CA MET A 140 -3.40 0.61 -21.69
C MET A 140 -2.41 1.73 -21.42
N GLU A 141 -1.61 2.12 -22.41
CA GLU A 141 -0.65 3.23 -22.32
C GLU A 141 -1.31 4.58 -21.97
N VAL A 142 -2.56 4.80 -22.40
CA VAL A 142 -3.30 6.02 -22.05
C VAL A 142 -3.65 6.05 -20.58
N LEU A 143 -3.94 4.89 -19.99
CA LEU A 143 -4.36 4.76 -18.59
C LEU A 143 -3.16 4.69 -17.64
N LEU A 144 -2.22 3.78 -17.92
CA LEU A 144 -1.09 3.44 -17.03
C LEU A 144 0.27 3.80 -17.63
N GLY A 145 0.29 4.45 -18.79
CA GLY A 145 1.53 4.93 -19.40
C GLY A 145 2.22 5.99 -18.56
N LYS A 146 3.49 6.17 -18.80
CA LYS A 146 4.27 7.18 -18.08
C LYS A 146 3.74 8.58 -18.40
N PRO A 147 3.31 9.35 -17.40
CA PRO A 147 2.93 10.73 -17.62
C PRO A 147 4.12 11.54 -18.15
N PRO A 148 3.87 12.66 -18.85
CA PRO A 148 4.92 13.55 -19.27
C PRO A 148 5.82 13.92 -18.09
N LYS A 149 7.14 13.92 -18.33
CA LYS A 149 8.10 14.26 -17.29
C LYS A 149 7.81 15.67 -16.75
N MET A 150 7.48 15.73 -15.46
CA MET A 150 7.24 17.02 -14.81
C MET A 150 8.58 17.78 -14.68
N VAL A 151 8.63 18.98 -15.19
CA VAL A 151 9.75 19.91 -15.00
C VAL A 151 9.31 20.94 -13.96
N ARG A 152 10.01 21.01 -12.85
CA ARG A 152 9.83 22.05 -11.84
C ARG A 152 11.01 23.00 -11.93
N ASP A 153 10.81 24.15 -12.56
CA ASP A 153 11.79 25.24 -12.59
C ASP A 153 11.53 26.12 -11.37
N VAL A 154 12.39 25.96 -10.36
CA VAL A 154 12.25 26.66 -9.09
C VAL A 154 13.47 27.52 -8.83
N THR A 155 13.25 28.73 -8.35
CA THR A 155 14.31 29.63 -7.86
C THR A 155 14.30 29.65 -6.33
N ARG A 156 15.49 29.64 -5.75
CA ARG A 156 15.64 29.83 -4.31
C ARG A 156 15.29 31.27 -3.92
N VAL A 157 14.30 31.43 -3.04
CA VAL A 157 14.00 32.70 -2.43
C VAL A 157 14.67 32.71 -1.05
N GLU A 158 15.64 33.60 -0.86
CA GLU A 158 16.21 33.83 0.47
C GLU A 158 15.18 34.55 1.32
N ARG A 159 14.85 33.94 2.44
CA ARG A 159 13.98 34.53 3.45
C ARG A 159 14.86 34.94 4.61
N ASP A 160 14.77 36.21 5.00
CA ASP A 160 15.32 36.65 6.26
C ASP A 160 14.36 36.22 7.40
N PRO A 161 14.75 35.26 8.24
CA PRO A 161 13.90 34.80 9.34
C PRO A 161 13.78 35.85 10.47
N GLY A 162 14.50 36.98 10.35
CA GLY A 162 14.64 37.96 11.43
C GLY A 162 15.54 37.46 12.56
N THR A 163 15.71 38.28 13.54
CA THR A 163 16.43 37.91 14.79
C THR A 163 15.45 37.34 15.80
N LEU A 164 15.79 36.19 16.38
CA LEU A 164 15.02 35.62 17.46
C LEU A 164 15.24 36.47 18.74
N ASP A 165 14.16 37.06 19.27
CA ASP A 165 14.22 37.77 20.54
C ASP A 165 14.15 36.76 21.69
N LEU A 166 15.27 36.64 22.43
CA LEU A 166 15.37 35.76 23.60
C LEU A 166 15.27 36.55 24.92
N THR A 167 14.91 37.82 24.87
CA THR A 167 14.81 38.67 26.06
C THR A 167 13.75 38.13 27.01
N GLY A 168 14.15 37.84 28.25
CA GLY A 168 13.24 37.33 29.29
C GLY A 168 12.88 35.84 29.17
N LEU A 169 13.52 35.11 28.26
CA LEU A 169 13.33 33.65 28.15
C LEU A 169 13.99 32.94 29.32
N ASP A 170 13.21 32.22 30.13
CA ASP A 170 13.74 31.26 31.09
C ASP A 170 14.03 29.91 30.41
N LEU A 171 15.23 29.38 30.66
CA LEU A 171 15.68 28.14 30.02
C LEU A 171 14.83 26.92 30.42
N VAL A 172 14.40 26.86 31.69
CA VAL A 172 13.62 25.76 32.23
C VAL A 172 12.22 25.79 31.65
N ASP A 173 11.60 26.95 31.60
CA ASP A 173 10.27 27.14 31.00
C ASP A 173 10.29 26.82 29.49
N ALA A 174 11.34 27.24 28.78
CA ALA A 174 11.54 26.91 27.38
C ALA A 174 11.69 25.40 27.17
N ALA A 175 12.45 24.71 27.99
CA ALA A 175 12.60 23.25 27.92
C ALA A 175 11.26 22.54 28.16
N TYR A 176 10.49 22.96 29.16
CA TYR A 176 9.15 22.41 29.37
C TYR A 176 8.17 22.73 28.22
N ALA A 177 8.24 23.88 27.61
CA ALA A 177 7.44 24.25 26.46
C ALA A 177 7.75 23.33 25.28
N VAL A 178 9.03 23.05 24.99
CA VAL A 178 9.45 22.10 23.95
C VAL A 178 8.95 20.70 24.26
N LEU A 179 9.13 20.20 25.50
CA LEU A 179 8.67 18.87 25.88
C LEU A 179 7.14 18.69 25.81
N ARG A 180 6.39 19.77 25.98
CA ARG A 180 4.91 19.77 25.84
C ARG A 180 4.43 20.04 24.44
N HIS A 181 5.32 20.45 23.53
CA HIS A 181 4.93 20.71 22.15
C HIS A 181 4.38 19.44 21.48
N PRO A 182 3.26 19.48 20.75
CA PRO A 182 2.63 18.31 20.15
C PRO A 182 3.56 17.45 19.28
N SER A 183 4.54 18.07 18.59
CA SER A 183 5.54 17.34 17.80
C SER A 183 6.57 16.58 18.62
N VAL A 184 6.75 16.93 19.90
CA VAL A 184 7.78 16.36 20.80
C VAL A 184 7.17 15.51 21.91
N ALA A 185 5.98 15.89 22.38
CA ALA A 185 5.30 15.23 23.48
C ALA A 185 5.03 13.74 23.20
N SER A 186 4.79 12.99 24.27
CA SER A 186 4.55 11.55 24.21
C SER A 186 3.46 11.17 23.19
N LYS A 187 3.76 10.21 22.35
CA LYS A 187 2.84 9.59 21.38
C LYS A 187 2.27 8.25 21.89
N ARG A 188 2.44 7.94 23.17
CA ARG A 188 2.04 6.66 23.75
C ARG A 188 0.61 6.28 23.39
N PHE A 189 -0.31 7.24 23.39
CA PHE A 189 -1.71 6.96 23.07
C PHE A 189 -1.88 6.46 21.61
N LEU A 190 -1.15 7.04 20.65
CA LEU A 190 -1.18 6.62 19.25
C LEU A 190 -0.67 5.18 19.08
N VAL A 191 0.40 4.85 19.82
CA VAL A 191 0.99 3.50 19.76
C VAL A 191 0.10 2.46 20.43
N THR A 192 -0.69 2.84 21.45
CA THR A 192 -1.48 1.89 22.25
C THR A 192 -2.93 1.71 21.81
N ILE A 193 -3.49 2.63 21.00
CA ILE A 193 -4.87 2.51 20.49
C ILE A 193 -4.97 1.70 19.20
N ALA A 194 -3.86 1.45 18.52
CA ALA A 194 -3.77 0.64 17.31
C ALA A 194 -2.94 -0.62 17.58
N ASP A 195 -2.81 -1.47 16.58
CA ASP A 195 -1.96 -2.65 16.65
C ASP A 195 -0.49 -2.26 16.80
N ARG A 196 0.12 -2.70 17.89
CA ARG A 196 1.53 -2.43 18.16
C ARG A 196 2.45 -3.33 17.36
N THR A 197 2.13 -4.62 17.36
CA THR A 197 2.88 -5.66 16.69
C THR A 197 1.92 -6.65 16.06
N VAL A 198 2.21 -7.03 14.81
CA VAL A 198 1.41 -8.00 14.07
C VAL A 198 2.34 -9.10 13.57
N GLY A 199 1.87 -10.35 13.59
CA GLY A 199 2.63 -11.49 13.07
C GLY A 199 3.71 -12.06 13.99
N GLY A 200 4.08 -11.39 15.08
CA GLY A 200 5.02 -11.91 16.08
C GLY A 200 6.50 -11.90 15.69
N LEU A 201 6.86 -11.36 14.53
CA LEU A 201 8.25 -11.27 14.04
C LEU A 201 8.93 -9.95 14.40
N THR A 202 8.43 -9.24 15.39
CA THR A 202 9.04 -8.00 15.89
C THR A 202 10.16 -8.33 16.84
N HIS A 203 11.41 -7.95 16.49
CA HIS A 203 12.56 -8.11 17.36
C HIS A 203 12.53 -7.12 18.53
N ARG A 204 12.14 -5.87 18.24
CA ARG A 204 12.01 -4.82 19.24
C ARG A 204 10.66 -4.13 19.08
N ASP A 205 9.88 -4.12 20.15
CA ASP A 205 8.64 -3.37 20.24
C ASP A 205 8.90 -1.85 20.11
N GLN A 206 7.90 -1.12 19.67
CA GLN A 206 7.90 0.34 19.58
C GLN A 206 8.19 1.02 20.92
N MET A 207 7.65 0.49 22.02
CA MET A 207 7.89 0.96 23.36
C MET A 207 9.08 0.22 23.97
N VAL A 208 10.15 0.92 24.28
CA VAL A 208 11.42 0.31 24.73
C VAL A 208 11.67 0.48 26.23
N GLY A 209 12.55 -0.39 26.75
CA GLY A 209 12.96 -0.42 28.14
C GLY A 209 11.95 -1.08 29.09
N PRO A 210 12.33 -1.30 30.37
CA PRO A 210 11.48 -2.03 31.32
C PRO A 210 10.19 -1.30 31.68
N TRP A 211 10.16 0.01 31.54
CA TRP A 211 9.00 0.84 31.81
C TRP A 211 8.14 1.12 30.58
N GLN A 212 8.61 0.74 29.38
CA GLN A 212 7.93 0.96 28.11
C GLN A 212 7.45 2.44 27.93
N VAL A 213 8.30 3.38 28.24
CA VAL A 213 8.02 4.83 28.15
C VAL A 213 8.59 5.44 26.87
N PRO A 214 9.89 5.27 26.56
CA PRO A 214 10.44 5.80 25.31
C PRO A 214 9.91 5.02 24.10
N VAL A 215 9.69 5.74 23.01
CA VAL A 215 9.38 5.15 21.71
C VAL A 215 10.67 5.00 20.92
N ALA A 216 10.89 3.85 20.27
CA ALA A 216 12.02 3.63 19.41
C ALA A 216 11.82 4.30 18.06
N ASP A 217 12.85 4.99 17.55
CA ASP A 217 12.86 5.60 16.21
C ASP A 217 13.40 4.63 15.13
N VAL A 218 13.65 3.38 15.49
CA VAL A 218 14.01 2.29 14.61
C VAL A 218 13.12 1.09 14.87
N ALA A 219 12.54 0.53 13.82
CA ALA A 219 11.85 -0.76 13.84
C ALA A 219 12.80 -1.87 13.41
N VAL A 220 12.76 -3.01 14.09
CA VAL A 220 13.52 -4.20 13.71
C VAL A 220 12.59 -5.40 13.69
N THR A 221 12.52 -6.06 12.54
CA THR A 221 11.72 -7.26 12.32
C THR A 221 12.63 -8.46 12.01
N LEU A 222 12.19 -9.64 12.37
CA LEU A 222 12.89 -10.90 12.07
C LEU A 222 12.37 -11.48 10.76
N ALA A 223 13.23 -12.18 10.04
CA ALA A 223 12.86 -12.90 8.83
C ALA A 223 12.05 -14.18 9.12
N ASP A 224 12.27 -14.78 10.30
CA ASP A 224 11.61 -16.00 10.73
C ASP A 224 11.59 -16.12 12.27
N HIS A 225 10.93 -17.16 12.80
CA HIS A 225 10.80 -17.39 14.23
C HIS A 225 11.99 -18.14 14.88
N VAL A 226 12.99 -18.54 14.11
CA VAL A 226 14.12 -19.38 14.57
C VAL A 226 15.44 -18.65 14.44
N GLY A 227 15.64 -17.92 13.35
CA GLY A 227 16.86 -17.21 13.03
C GLY A 227 16.99 -15.86 13.71
N LEU A 228 18.14 -15.23 13.50
CA LEU A 228 18.45 -13.88 13.97
C LEU A 228 18.60 -12.89 12.81
N ALA A 229 18.38 -13.33 11.58
CA ALA A 229 18.35 -12.46 10.42
C ALA A 229 17.07 -11.61 10.44
N GLY A 230 17.15 -10.40 9.95
CA GLY A 230 16.00 -9.49 9.92
C GLY A 230 16.30 -8.22 9.16
N GLU A 231 15.36 -7.31 9.24
CA GLU A 231 15.41 -6.00 8.60
C GLU A 231 15.23 -4.89 9.62
N ALA A 232 15.92 -3.77 9.39
CA ALA A 232 15.76 -2.57 10.19
C ALA A 232 15.23 -1.42 9.32
N MET A 233 14.32 -0.65 9.86
CA MET A 233 13.69 0.49 9.20
C MET A 233 13.65 1.68 10.14
N SER A 234 13.94 2.86 9.60
CA SER A 234 13.83 4.12 10.34
C SER A 234 13.35 5.24 9.44
N THR A 235 12.87 6.29 10.04
CA THR A 235 12.43 7.51 9.35
C THR A 235 13.24 8.71 9.82
N GLY A 236 13.30 9.73 8.96
CA GLY A 236 13.83 11.04 9.28
C GLY A 236 13.04 12.12 8.57
N GLU A 237 12.75 13.20 9.25
CA GLU A 237 11.99 14.31 8.70
C GLU A 237 12.43 15.65 9.30
N ARG A 238 12.53 16.69 8.45
CA ARG A 238 12.89 18.05 8.89
C ARG A 238 12.18 19.10 8.05
N MET A 239 10.90 18.89 7.77
CA MET A 239 10.08 19.74 6.92
C MET A 239 10.07 21.22 7.33
N PRO A 240 10.01 21.61 8.62
CA PRO A 240 10.02 23.01 8.98
C PRO A 240 11.28 23.75 8.53
N VAL A 241 12.43 23.06 8.47
CA VAL A 241 13.70 23.64 8.01
C VAL A 241 13.64 24.00 6.52
N ALA A 242 12.81 23.30 5.73
CA ALA A 242 12.69 23.57 4.30
C ALA A 242 12.16 24.97 3.98
N SER A 243 11.43 25.60 4.92
CA SER A 243 10.97 26.97 4.76
C SER A 243 12.10 28.01 4.82
N VAL A 244 13.23 27.64 5.41
CA VAL A 244 14.43 28.47 5.54
C VAL A 244 15.52 28.02 4.57
N ASP A 245 15.83 26.72 4.57
CA ASP A 245 16.82 26.10 3.68
C ASP A 245 16.41 24.69 3.28
N ALA A 246 15.79 24.54 2.12
CA ALA A 246 15.30 23.26 1.61
C ALA A 246 16.43 22.21 1.43
N PRO A 247 17.61 22.52 0.88
CA PRO A 247 18.72 21.58 0.85
C PRO A 247 19.21 21.13 2.22
N ALA A 248 19.22 22.02 3.22
CA ALA A 248 19.58 21.65 4.58
C ALA A 248 18.54 20.72 5.21
N SER A 249 17.26 20.99 4.98
CA SER A 249 16.15 20.13 5.41
C SER A 249 16.33 18.69 4.91
N GLY A 250 16.60 18.50 3.62
CA GLY A 250 16.83 17.18 3.04
C GLY A 250 18.05 16.47 3.64
N ARG A 251 19.18 17.18 3.80
CA ARG A 251 20.38 16.58 4.43
C ARG A 251 20.12 16.18 5.89
N MET A 252 19.38 17.01 6.64
CA MET A 252 19.04 16.71 8.03
C MET A 252 18.09 15.53 8.15
N ALA A 253 17.09 15.43 7.27
CA ALA A 253 16.17 14.30 7.25
C ALA A 253 16.91 12.98 6.97
N VAL A 254 17.80 12.94 5.99
CA VAL A 254 18.64 11.77 5.71
C VAL A 254 19.56 11.45 6.88
N GLY A 255 20.20 12.47 7.47
CA GLY A 255 21.08 12.32 8.63
C GLY A 255 20.33 11.72 9.83
N GLU A 256 19.12 12.18 10.10
CA GLU A 256 18.26 11.66 11.17
C GLU A 256 17.88 10.20 10.90
N ALA A 257 17.39 9.87 9.71
CA ALA A 257 17.06 8.50 9.36
C ALA A 257 18.25 7.55 9.55
N LEU A 258 19.45 7.94 9.09
CA LEU A 258 20.65 7.13 9.25
C LEU A 258 21.08 7.00 10.72
N THR A 259 21.03 8.06 11.51
CA THR A 259 21.40 7.99 12.93
C THR A 259 20.43 7.14 13.74
N ASN A 260 19.13 7.21 13.45
CA ASN A 260 18.12 6.35 14.04
C ASN A 260 18.37 4.88 13.65
N LEU A 261 18.69 4.63 12.39
CA LEU A 261 18.96 3.28 11.88
C LEU A 261 20.16 2.62 12.56
N LEU A 262 21.17 3.39 12.95
CA LEU A 262 22.38 2.89 13.64
C LEU A 262 22.10 2.31 15.03
N ALA A 263 20.91 2.49 15.58
CA ALA A 263 20.49 1.81 16.80
C ALA A 263 20.21 0.31 16.59
N ALA A 264 20.13 -0.15 15.34
CA ALA A 264 20.04 -1.56 14.97
C ALA A 264 21.41 -2.13 14.57
N PRO A 265 21.68 -3.43 14.78
CA PRO A 265 22.92 -4.08 14.40
C PRO A 265 22.96 -4.34 12.88
N LEU A 266 23.29 -3.35 12.10
CA LEU A 266 23.36 -3.43 10.65
C LEU A 266 24.60 -4.23 10.21
N SER A 267 24.44 -5.08 9.22
CA SER A 267 25.55 -5.80 8.59
C SER A 267 26.47 -4.87 7.76
N SER A 268 25.88 -3.88 7.10
CA SER A 268 26.62 -2.88 6.30
C SER A 268 25.75 -1.65 6.02
N LEU A 269 26.37 -0.48 6.00
CA LEU A 269 25.74 0.75 5.53
C LEU A 269 25.53 0.76 4.00
N THR A 270 26.31 0.00 3.24
CA THR A 270 26.16 -0.07 1.77
C THR A 270 24.89 -0.79 1.35
N GLY A 271 24.24 -1.53 2.23
CA GLY A 271 22.96 -2.20 2.00
C GLY A 271 21.75 -1.30 2.28
N VAL A 272 21.94 -0.09 2.82
CA VAL A 272 20.83 0.80 3.15
C VAL A 272 20.19 1.34 1.88
N LYS A 273 18.85 1.20 1.80
CA LYS A 273 18.03 1.78 0.73
C LYS A 273 17.25 2.96 1.29
N LEU A 274 17.17 4.04 0.52
CA LEU A 274 16.41 5.24 0.89
C LEU A 274 15.18 5.33 0.00
N SER A 275 14.03 5.56 0.64
CA SER A 275 12.80 6.00 -0.02
C SER A 275 12.55 7.44 0.38
N CYS A 276 12.42 8.33 -0.59
CA CYS A 276 12.21 9.76 -0.36
C CYS A 276 10.87 10.19 -0.96
N ASN A 277 10.10 10.92 -0.18
CA ASN A 277 8.83 11.49 -0.62
C ASN A 277 8.84 13.02 -0.42
#